data_59cf9f9e236af239d985bebc1eda28ed
#
_entry.id   59cf9f9e236af239d985bebc1eda28ed
#
_cell.length_a   1.000
_cell.length_b   1.000
_cell.length_c   1.000
_cell.angle_alpha   90.00
_cell.angle_beta   90.00
_cell.angle_gamma   90.00
#
_symmetry.space_group_name_H-M   'P 1'
#
loop_
_entity.id
_entity.type
_entity.pdbx_description
1 polymer ?
#
loop_
_entity_poly.entity_id
_entity_poly.type
_entity_poly.pdbx_seq_one_letter_code
_entity_poly.pdbx_strand_id
1 'polypeptide(L)'
;MKAIPLGTADLMIHHIHAFQIHVTVLILLKGVLYARSSRLIPDKASLGFRFPCDGPGRGGTCQVSSWDHVFLATFWMYNTISIVIFHFSWKMQSDVWGLTGGNFAQSSITINGLSLIHI
;
A
#
# COMPACT_ATOMS: atom_id res chain seq x y z
N MET A 1 -16.30 17.90 22.61
CA MET A 1 -15.10 17.77 21.76
C MET A 1 -15.20 18.74 20.60
N LYS A 2 -14.17 19.51 20.34
CA LYS A 2 -14.18 20.51 19.27
C LYS A 2 -13.62 19.91 18.00
N ALA A 3 -14.32 20.07 16.88
CA ALA A 3 -13.84 19.59 15.60
C ALA A 3 -12.64 20.43 15.13
N ILE A 4 -11.63 19.78 14.60
CA ILE A 4 -10.45 20.43 14.04
C ILE A 4 -10.63 20.48 12.53
N PRO A 5 -10.49 21.66 11.89
CA PRO A 5 -10.59 21.74 10.44
C PRO A 5 -9.49 20.94 9.76
N LEU A 6 -9.86 20.18 8.72
CA LEU A 6 -8.91 19.41 7.94
C LEU A 6 -8.34 20.26 6.82
N GLY A 7 -7.03 20.17 6.61
CA GLY A 7 -6.33 20.95 5.59
C GLY A 7 -5.76 20.07 4.48
N THR A 8 -4.86 20.66 3.70
CA THR A 8 -4.23 19.97 2.55
C THR A 8 -3.40 18.77 2.96
N ALA A 9 -2.71 18.83 4.09
CA ALA A 9 -1.93 17.69 4.59
C ALA A 9 -2.84 16.52 4.94
N ASP A 10 -3.99 16.80 5.56
CA ASP A 10 -4.96 15.77 5.89
C ASP A 10 -5.53 15.12 4.62
N LEU A 11 -5.82 15.91 3.60
CA LEU A 11 -6.28 15.41 2.31
C LEU A 11 -5.25 14.48 1.68
N MET A 12 -3.99 14.88 1.69
CA MET A 12 -2.90 14.08 1.13
C MET A 12 -2.72 12.76 1.86
N ILE A 13 -2.65 12.79 3.19
CA ILE A 13 -2.46 11.59 4.00
C ILE A 13 -3.66 10.65 3.86
N HIS A 14 -4.87 11.21 3.87
CA HIS A 14 -6.07 10.41 3.64
C HIS A 14 -5.98 9.66 2.31
N HIS A 15 -5.63 10.37 1.24
CA HIS A 15 -5.59 9.76 -0.07
C HIS A 15 -4.44 8.78 -0.23
N ILE A 16 -3.31 9.01 0.42
CA ILE A 16 -2.22 8.02 0.42
C ILE A 16 -2.68 6.72 1.08
N HIS A 17 -3.29 6.81 2.25
CA HIS A 17 -3.80 5.62 2.93
C HIS A 17 -4.90 4.95 2.11
N ALA A 18 -5.82 5.73 1.57
CA ALA A 18 -6.94 5.20 0.82
C ALA A 18 -6.49 4.46 -0.44
N PHE A 19 -5.60 5.06 -1.25
CA PHE A 19 -5.18 4.36 -2.47
C PHE A 19 -4.36 3.12 -2.17
N GLN A 20 -3.54 3.14 -1.12
CA GLN A 20 -2.74 1.97 -0.77
C GLN A 20 -3.61 0.80 -0.34
N ILE A 21 -4.65 1.07 0.45
CA ILE A 21 -5.61 0.05 0.87
C ILE A 21 -6.37 -0.48 -0.35
N HIS A 22 -6.83 0.41 -1.22
CA HIS A 22 -7.57 0.02 -2.42
C HIS A 22 -6.73 -0.84 -3.35
N VAL A 23 -5.47 -0.48 -3.58
CA VAL A 23 -4.59 -1.27 -4.45
C VAL A 23 -4.31 -2.64 -3.84
N THR A 24 -4.11 -2.71 -2.53
CA THR A 24 -3.90 -3.99 -1.85
C THR A 24 -5.11 -4.91 -2.04
N VAL A 25 -6.30 -4.39 -1.84
CA VAL A 25 -7.54 -5.16 -2.04
C VAL A 25 -7.72 -5.54 -3.51
N LEU A 26 -7.38 -4.65 -4.43
CA LEU A 26 -7.42 -4.95 -5.86
C LEU A 26 -6.57 -6.17 -6.20
N ILE A 27 -5.35 -6.23 -5.68
CA ILE A 27 -4.45 -7.36 -5.94
C ILE A 27 -5.03 -8.66 -5.39
N LEU A 28 -5.58 -8.62 -4.16
CA LEU A 28 -6.19 -9.80 -3.56
C LEU A 28 -7.40 -10.28 -4.36
N LEU A 29 -8.30 -9.36 -4.73
CA LEU A 29 -9.48 -9.69 -5.51
C LEU A 29 -9.11 -10.23 -6.89
N LYS A 30 -8.12 -9.64 -7.53
CA LYS A 30 -7.64 -10.12 -8.82
C LYS A 30 -7.16 -11.56 -8.71
N GLY A 31 -6.40 -11.88 -7.65
CA GLY A 31 -5.94 -13.24 -7.42
C GLY A 31 -7.06 -14.24 -7.23
N VAL A 32 -8.14 -13.83 -6.54
CA VAL A 32 -9.31 -14.67 -6.30
C VAL A 32 -10.14 -14.83 -7.56
N LEU A 33 -10.46 -13.73 -8.24
CA LEU A 33 -11.34 -13.75 -9.40
C LEU A 33 -10.73 -14.47 -10.59
N TYR A 34 -9.41 -14.40 -10.74
CA TYR A 34 -8.70 -15.05 -11.85
C TYR A 34 -7.92 -16.29 -11.43
N ALA A 35 -8.33 -16.91 -10.30
CA ALA A 35 -7.67 -18.11 -9.80
C ALA A 35 -7.88 -19.32 -10.71
N ARG A 36 -9.08 -19.45 -11.27
CA ARG A 36 -9.44 -20.61 -12.08
C ARG A 36 -9.14 -20.43 -13.56
N SER A 37 -9.37 -19.23 -14.07
CA SER A 37 -9.18 -18.94 -15.48
C SER A 37 -9.02 -17.46 -15.71
N SER A 38 -8.37 -17.10 -16.82
CA SER A 38 -8.24 -15.73 -17.29
C SER A 38 -8.18 -15.77 -18.81
N ARG A 39 -8.25 -14.61 -19.45
CA ARG A 39 -8.08 -14.56 -20.91
C ARG A 39 -6.73 -15.07 -21.32
N LEU A 40 -5.71 -14.77 -20.53
CA LEU A 40 -4.33 -15.18 -20.84
C LEU A 40 -4.16 -16.69 -20.65
N ILE A 41 -4.71 -17.26 -19.57
CA ILE A 41 -4.60 -18.68 -19.26
C ILE A 41 -6.00 -19.21 -18.94
N PRO A 42 -6.73 -19.73 -19.94
CA PRO A 42 -8.10 -20.20 -19.72
C PRO A 42 -8.21 -21.42 -18.81
N ASP A 43 -7.17 -22.23 -18.70
CA ASP A 43 -7.16 -23.44 -17.88
C ASP A 43 -6.24 -23.31 -16.67
N LYS A 44 -6.17 -22.11 -16.08
CA LYS A 44 -5.26 -21.82 -14.97
C LYS A 44 -5.44 -22.79 -13.79
N ALA A 45 -6.66 -23.23 -13.53
CA ALA A 45 -6.93 -24.16 -12.43
C ALA A 45 -6.14 -25.46 -12.56
N SER A 46 -5.85 -25.90 -13.79
CA SER A 46 -5.07 -27.12 -14.01
C SER A 46 -3.61 -26.97 -13.62
N LEU A 47 -3.11 -25.74 -13.54
CA LEU A 47 -1.72 -25.47 -13.14
C LEU A 47 -1.55 -25.38 -11.64
N GLY A 48 -2.64 -25.29 -10.88
CA GLY A 48 -2.63 -25.25 -9.43
C GLY A 48 -2.60 -23.87 -8.85
N PHE A 49 -2.61 -23.81 -7.52
CA PHE A 49 -2.60 -22.54 -6.78
C PHE A 49 -1.26 -21.82 -6.92
N ARG A 50 -0.18 -22.59 -6.93
CA ARG A 50 1.19 -22.05 -6.95
C ARG A 50 1.98 -22.68 -8.08
N PHE A 51 2.32 -21.87 -9.07
CA PHE A 51 3.18 -22.30 -10.17
C PHE A 51 3.99 -21.08 -10.63
N PRO A 52 5.22 -21.27 -11.13
CA PRO A 52 6.09 -20.13 -11.46
C PRO A 52 5.64 -19.37 -12.69
N CYS A 53 5.20 -20.05 -13.73
CA CYS A 53 4.69 -19.42 -14.95
C CYS A 53 4.13 -20.50 -15.87
N ASP A 54 3.55 -20.06 -17.02
CA ASP A 54 3.06 -20.96 -18.06
C ASP A 54 3.80 -20.72 -19.38
N GLY A 55 5.07 -20.31 -19.29
CA GLY A 55 5.95 -20.14 -20.43
C GLY A 55 6.06 -18.69 -20.92
N PRO A 56 6.98 -18.45 -21.87
CA PRO A 56 7.21 -17.10 -22.40
C PRO A 56 6.18 -16.66 -23.45
N GLY A 57 5.32 -17.57 -23.90
CA GLY A 57 4.26 -17.26 -24.86
C GLY A 57 3.23 -16.30 -24.30
N ARG A 58 2.36 -15.82 -25.18
CA ARG A 58 1.26 -14.90 -24.82
C ARG A 58 1.75 -13.62 -24.14
N GLY A 59 2.96 -13.16 -24.51
CA GLY A 59 3.55 -11.96 -23.93
C GLY A 59 4.25 -12.16 -22.60
N GLY A 60 4.35 -13.42 -22.13
CA GLY A 60 4.89 -13.76 -20.83
C GLY A 60 3.79 -14.04 -19.83
N THR A 61 3.99 -15.08 -19.01
CA THR A 61 2.97 -15.55 -18.06
C THR A 61 3.51 -15.63 -16.64
N CYS A 62 4.51 -14.78 -16.33
CA CYS A 62 5.07 -14.76 -14.97
C CYS A 62 4.09 -14.15 -13.99
N GLN A 63 4.08 -14.70 -12.77
CA GLN A 63 3.29 -14.17 -11.66
C GLN A 63 1.80 -14.07 -11.95
N VAL A 64 1.25 -15.08 -12.62
CA VAL A 64 -0.18 -15.14 -12.92
C VAL A 64 -0.96 -16.02 -11.93
N SER A 65 -0.25 -16.78 -11.06
CA SER A 65 -0.91 -17.66 -10.11
C SER A 65 -1.54 -16.87 -8.96
N SER A 66 -2.51 -17.49 -8.30
CA SER A 66 -3.13 -16.88 -7.10
C SER A 66 -2.10 -16.69 -6.00
N TRP A 67 -1.15 -17.62 -5.86
CA TRP A 67 -0.10 -17.49 -4.86
C TRP A 67 0.74 -16.22 -5.10
N ASP A 68 1.07 -15.93 -6.36
CA ASP A 68 1.85 -14.74 -6.69
C ASP A 68 1.06 -13.46 -6.40
N HIS A 69 -0.26 -13.49 -6.55
CA HIS A 69 -1.09 -12.35 -6.17
C HIS A 69 -1.10 -12.14 -4.66
N VAL A 70 -1.10 -13.22 -3.86
CA VAL A 70 -0.96 -13.11 -2.41
C VAL A 70 0.41 -12.53 -2.04
N PHE A 71 1.45 -12.96 -2.73
CA PHE A 71 2.80 -12.40 -2.54
C PHE A 71 2.83 -10.90 -2.81
N LEU A 72 2.28 -10.48 -3.94
CA LEU A 72 2.25 -9.06 -4.30
C LEU A 72 1.37 -8.24 -3.35
N ALA A 73 0.24 -8.80 -2.92
CA ALA A 73 -0.63 -8.14 -1.96
C ALA A 73 0.03 -7.99 -0.60
N THR A 74 0.82 -8.99 -0.19
CA THR A 74 1.59 -8.93 1.06
C THR A 74 2.64 -7.82 0.99
N PHE A 75 3.30 -7.67 -0.14
CA PHE A 75 4.23 -6.56 -0.37
C PHE A 75 3.50 -5.22 -0.27
N TRP A 76 2.34 -5.09 -0.89
CA TRP A 76 1.54 -3.86 -0.83
C TRP A 76 1.02 -3.58 0.57
N MET A 77 0.63 -4.62 1.32
CA MET A 77 0.24 -4.47 2.72
C MET A 77 1.41 -3.95 3.56
N TYR A 78 2.61 -4.48 3.35
CA TYR A 78 3.81 -3.99 4.01
C TYR A 78 4.02 -2.50 3.70
N ASN A 79 3.89 -2.11 2.45
CA ASN A 79 4.00 -0.72 2.04
C ASN A 79 2.96 0.17 2.73
N THR A 80 1.71 -0.29 2.78
CA THR A 80 0.62 0.43 3.44
C THR A 80 0.88 0.61 4.94
N ILE A 81 1.26 -0.46 5.61
CA ILE A 81 1.54 -0.44 7.05
C ILE A 81 2.74 0.45 7.36
N SER A 82 3.75 0.44 6.49
CA SER A 82 4.93 1.30 6.67
C SER A 82 4.53 2.78 6.69
N ILE A 83 3.68 3.19 5.79
CA ILE A 83 3.22 4.59 5.72
C ILE A 83 2.32 4.92 6.92
N VAL A 84 1.45 4.00 7.32
CA VAL A 84 0.59 4.21 8.50
C VAL A 84 1.42 4.38 9.77
N ILE A 85 2.44 3.55 9.97
CA ILE A 85 3.32 3.65 11.12
C ILE A 85 4.13 4.94 11.06
N PHE A 86 4.61 5.30 9.87
CA PHE A 86 5.36 6.54 9.67
C PHE A 86 4.49 7.75 10.00
N HIS A 87 3.24 7.76 9.53
CA HIS A 87 2.27 8.81 9.84
C HIS A 87 2.01 8.88 11.36
N PHE A 88 1.74 7.73 11.98
CA PHE A 88 1.47 7.66 13.41
C PHE A 88 2.64 8.22 14.22
N SER A 89 3.84 7.74 13.93
CA SER A 89 5.04 8.12 14.68
C SER A 89 5.36 9.61 14.52
N TRP A 90 5.35 10.11 13.29
CA TRP A 90 5.64 11.51 13.03
C TRP A 90 4.59 12.43 13.64
N LYS A 91 3.30 12.05 13.51
CA LYS A 91 2.19 12.81 14.09
C LYS A 91 2.31 12.88 15.62
N MET A 92 2.62 11.75 16.25
CA MET A 92 2.78 11.69 17.71
C MET A 92 3.95 12.53 18.19
N GLN A 93 5.10 12.41 17.54
CA GLN A 93 6.29 13.18 17.92
C GLN A 93 6.09 14.68 17.75
N SER A 94 5.40 15.07 16.68
CA SER A 94 5.19 16.47 16.36
C SER A 94 4.03 17.09 17.15
N ASP A 95 2.81 16.57 16.94
CA ASP A 95 1.60 17.25 17.39
C ASP A 95 1.17 16.83 18.81
N VAL A 96 1.47 15.59 19.23
CA VAL A 96 1.05 15.12 20.55
C VAL A 96 2.15 15.38 21.59
N TRP A 97 3.38 14.97 21.28
CA TRP A 97 4.50 15.15 22.21
C TRP A 97 5.24 16.47 22.04
N GLY A 98 4.97 17.19 20.96
CA GLY A 98 5.46 18.56 20.76
C GLY A 98 6.93 18.71 20.49
N LEU A 99 7.62 17.65 20.02
CA LEU A 99 9.08 17.69 19.82
C LEU A 99 9.52 18.78 18.83
N THR A 100 8.70 19.11 17.83
CA THR A 100 8.99 20.12 16.83
C THR A 100 7.99 21.27 16.85
N GLY A 101 7.26 21.44 17.98
CA GLY A 101 6.28 22.51 18.13
C GLY A 101 4.94 22.25 17.46
N GLY A 102 4.65 21.00 17.08
CA GLY A 102 3.35 20.66 16.50
C GLY A 102 3.21 21.06 15.04
N ASN A 103 4.22 20.76 14.22
CA ASN A 103 4.26 21.19 12.81
C ASN A 103 4.09 20.04 11.81
N PHE A 104 3.43 18.94 12.18
CA PHE A 104 3.29 17.79 11.29
C PHE A 104 2.65 18.18 9.96
N ALA A 105 1.58 18.97 10.00
CA ALA A 105 0.87 19.36 8.78
C ALA A 105 1.76 20.11 7.79
N GLN A 106 2.71 20.90 8.27
CA GLN A 106 3.63 21.65 7.42
C GLN A 106 4.87 20.85 7.04
N SER A 107 5.43 20.09 7.99
CA SER A 107 6.67 19.36 7.77
C SER A 107 6.46 18.09 6.94
N SER A 108 5.27 17.50 6.96
CA SER A 108 4.99 16.26 6.24
C SER A 108 4.89 16.43 4.73
N ILE A 109 4.72 17.65 4.25
CA ILE A 109 4.70 17.90 2.80
C ILE A 109 6.12 17.95 2.21
N THR A 110 7.14 17.93 3.05
CA THR A 110 8.54 17.84 2.63
C THR A 110 9.28 16.89 3.58
N ILE A 111 10.42 16.39 3.14
CA ILE A 111 11.24 15.50 3.97
C ILE A 111 12.04 16.27 5.04
N ASN A 112 12.05 17.59 4.98
CA ASN A 112 12.82 18.39 5.91
C ASN A 112 12.41 18.20 7.37
N GLY A 113 11.13 18.02 7.63
CA GLY A 113 10.63 17.79 8.98
C GLY A 113 11.14 16.48 9.58
N LEU A 114 11.28 15.46 8.77
CA LEU A 114 11.85 14.18 9.20
C LEU A 114 13.30 14.34 9.65
N SER A 115 14.08 15.10 8.88
CA SER A 115 15.48 15.36 9.20
C SER A 115 15.64 16.04 10.56
N LEU A 116 14.76 16.98 10.89
CA LEU A 116 14.82 17.70 12.17
C LEU A 116 14.53 16.79 13.36
N ILE A 117 13.71 15.78 13.19
CA ILE A 117 13.37 14.84 14.25
C ILE A 117 14.54 13.90 14.56
N HIS A 118 15.33 13.55 13.56
CA HIS A 118 16.42 12.58 13.67
C HIS A 118 17.78 13.20 13.98
N ILE A 119 17.86 14.49 14.05
CA ILE A 119 19.09 15.17 14.47
C ILE A 119 19.18 15.28 16.01
#